data_47085e7e898d8a0a1ded83cf3cf24624
#
_entry.id   47085e7e898d8a0a1ded83cf3cf24624
#
_cell.length_a   1.000
_cell.length_b   1.000
_cell.length_c   1.000
_cell.angle_alpha   90.00
_cell.angle_beta   90.00
_cell.angle_gamma   90.00
#
_symmetry.space_group_name_H-M   'P 1'
#
loop_
_entity.id
_entity.type
_entity.pdbx_description
1 polymer ?
#
loop_
_entity_poly.entity_id
_entity_poly.type
_entity_poly.pdbx_seq_one_letter_code
_entity_poly.pdbx_strand_id
1 'polypeptide(L)'
;MGEMLSRLEPLYLFNEDDRANDLVSKVNFDPSKNIAALLSQEELGLIEEVWNAPQGPAASGWKSGLLGWLLDTTNGQLSYGQTEYANYFASAKDKNFFSPKVRNTFTAGVGCAVLSADGYFLVQQRTEGLLAGRRLDSSAAGMGVVREGKLDFYFEIKEKLKRELNLSEEEVKNTLVPTGIHGAADYLSSQATWKCEVALSLEELMAKANPKFIGRVHPVGKDDLPDFLIRHYVLPGNEPEKSLIGDAVGVFLRALDVDAREYAIGKMNSDGADICFGVFREGKFEEHL
;
A
#
# COMPACT_ATOMS: atom_id res chain seq x y z
N MET A 1 24.90 9.62 -24.43
CA MET A 1 23.72 10.20 -23.76
C MET A 1 23.30 9.13 -22.75
N GLY A 2 23.80 9.26 -21.49
CA GLY A 2 23.53 8.25 -20.46
C GLY A 2 22.08 8.38 -20.07
N GLU A 3 21.33 7.29 -20.20
CA GLU A 3 20.03 7.13 -19.56
C GLU A 3 20.26 7.36 -18.06
N MET A 4 19.72 8.44 -17.54
CA MET A 4 19.55 8.61 -16.10
C MET A 4 18.68 7.43 -15.67
N LEU A 5 19.27 6.41 -15.04
CA LEU A 5 18.54 5.40 -14.29
C LEU A 5 17.61 6.20 -13.37
N SER A 6 16.31 6.12 -13.61
CA SER A 6 15.33 6.74 -12.74
C SER A 6 15.54 6.14 -11.36
N ARG A 7 15.96 6.98 -10.40
CA ARG A 7 16.15 6.57 -9.02
C ARG A 7 14.83 5.96 -8.55
N LEU A 8 14.89 4.77 -7.98
CA LEU A 8 13.72 4.14 -7.38
C LEU A 8 13.16 5.10 -6.31
N GLU A 9 11.86 5.24 -6.28
CA GLU A 9 11.21 6.06 -5.28
C GLU A 9 11.36 5.41 -3.89
N PRO A 10 11.60 6.19 -2.83
CA PRO A 10 11.83 5.64 -1.50
C PRO A 10 10.66 4.81 -0.98
N LEU A 11 10.99 3.73 -0.27
CA LEU A 11 10.07 2.95 0.55
C LEU A 11 10.43 3.16 2.02
N TYR A 12 9.51 3.73 2.79
CA TYR A 12 9.68 4.06 4.19
C TYR A 12 9.02 3.01 5.08
N LEU A 13 9.79 2.28 5.87
CA LEU A 13 9.29 1.35 6.87
C LEU A 13 9.17 2.09 8.22
N PHE A 14 7.93 2.40 8.64
CA PHE A 14 7.71 3.13 9.89
C PHE A 14 7.80 2.20 11.08
N ASN A 15 8.64 2.55 12.04
CA ASN A 15 8.91 1.85 13.30
C ASN A 15 9.46 0.41 13.14
N GLU A 16 10.63 0.17 13.65
CA GLU A 16 11.31 -1.15 13.68
C GLU A 16 10.70 -2.13 14.69
N ASP A 17 10.02 -1.61 15.71
CA ASP A 17 9.62 -2.38 16.89
C ASP A 17 8.54 -3.43 16.61
N ASP A 18 8.63 -4.56 17.34
CA ASP A 18 7.63 -5.65 17.48
C ASP A 18 6.24 -5.18 17.97
N ARG A 19 6.04 -3.88 18.14
CA ARG A 19 4.79 -3.23 18.53
C ARG A 19 3.83 -2.95 17.38
N ALA A 20 4.04 -3.57 16.22
CA ALA A 20 3.15 -3.41 15.04
C ALA A 20 1.67 -3.63 15.40
N ASN A 21 1.39 -4.60 16.27
CA ASN A 21 0.05 -4.88 16.77
C ASN A 21 -0.57 -3.68 17.51
N ASP A 22 0.23 -2.97 18.28
CA ASP A 22 -0.22 -1.82 19.06
C ASP A 22 -0.45 -0.58 18.17
N LEU A 23 0.37 -0.39 17.14
CA LEU A 23 0.29 0.77 16.26
C LEU A 23 -0.98 0.77 15.41
N VAL A 24 -1.27 -0.35 14.76
CA VAL A 24 -2.45 -0.46 13.87
C VAL A 24 -3.76 -0.40 14.67
N SER A 25 -3.73 -0.77 15.97
CA SER A 25 -4.89 -0.69 16.87
C SER A 25 -5.08 0.71 17.47
N LYS A 26 -4.05 1.56 17.45
CA LYS A 26 -4.06 2.91 18.05
C LYS A 26 -4.08 4.01 16.98
N VAL A 27 -5.08 3.97 16.14
CA VAL A 27 -5.30 5.00 15.12
C VAL A 27 -6.02 6.17 15.71
N ASN A 28 -5.40 7.35 15.67
CA ASN A 28 -6.03 8.63 15.97
C ASN A 28 -6.46 9.28 14.64
N PHE A 29 -7.77 9.40 14.44
CA PHE A 29 -8.32 10.04 13.26
C PHE A 29 -8.95 11.40 13.66
N ASP A 30 -8.41 12.49 13.11
CA ASP A 30 -8.91 13.85 13.30
C ASP A 30 -9.54 14.39 12.00
N PRO A 31 -10.85 14.37 11.87
CA PRO A 31 -11.55 14.86 10.68
C PRO A 31 -11.40 16.39 10.47
N SER A 32 -10.98 17.15 11.49
CA SER A 32 -10.71 18.59 11.35
C SER A 32 -9.42 18.85 10.54
N LYS A 33 -8.52 17.89 10.48
CA LYS A 33 -7.31 17.92 9.67
C LYS A 33 -7.62 17.45 8.27
N ASN A 34 -8.04 18.38 7.40
CA ASN A 34 -8.40 18.08 6.02
C ASN A 34 -7.33 18.62 5.06
N ILE A 35 -6.80 17.78 4.19
CA ILE A 35 -5.80 18.16 3.20
C ILE A 35 -6.31 19.27 2.27
N ALA A 36 -7.60 19.31 1.95
CA ALA A 36 -8.20 20.35 1.12
C ALA A 36 -7.97 21.77 1.65
N ALA A 37 -7.78 21.93 2.98
CA ALA A 37 -7.45 23.21 3.59
C ALA A 37 -6.01 23.69 3.30
N LEU A 38 -5.15 22.80 2.79
CA LEU A 38 -3.77 23.07 2.41
C LEU A 38 -3.62 23.35 0.90
N LEU A 39 -4.64 23.04 0.11
CA LEU A 39 -4.63 23.20 -1.35
C LEU A 39 -5.01 24.63 -1.75
N SER A 40 -4.34 25.14 -2.78
CA SER A 40 -4.73 26.37 -3.44
C SER A 40 -5.98 26.17 -4.30
N GLN A 41 -6.65 27.27 -4.67
CA GLN A 41 -7.79 27.21 -5.59
C GLN A 41 -7.41 26.65 -6.97
N GLU A 42 -6.20 26.88 -7.43
CA GLU A 42 -5.67 26.34 -8.67
C GLU A 42 -5.53 24.81 -8.57
N GLU A 43 -4.93 24.30 -7.48
CA GLU A 43 -4.80 22.85 -7.24
C GLU A 43 -6.18 22.17 -7.13
N LEU A 44 -7.14 22.79 -6.46
CA LEU A 44 -8.53 22.28 -6.38
C LEU A 44 -9.17 22.21 -7.76
N GLY A 45 -9.02 23.25 -8.60
CA GLY A 45 -9.53 23.28 -9.97
C GLY A 45 -8.94 22.18 -10.86
N LEU A 46 -7.65 21.95 -10.74
CA LEU A 46 -6.94 20.88 -11.47
C LEU A 46 -7.37 19.47 -11.00
N ILE A 47 -7.61 19.26 -9.71
CA ILE A 47 -8.15 17.99 -9.19
C ILE A 47 -9.52 17.72 -9.83
N GLU A 48 -10.39 18.72 -9.86
CA GLU A 48 -11.71 18.60 -10.44
C GLU A 48 -11.64 18.31 -11.95
N GLU A 49 -10.72 18.94 -12.67
CA GLU A 49 -10.47 18.67 -14.09
C GLU A 49 -10.03 17.22 -14.33
N VAL A 50 -9.02 16.74 -13.58
CA VAL A 50 -8.52 15.36 -13.69
C VAL A 50 -9.59 14.33 -13.31
N TRP A 51 -10.38 14.61 -12.28
CA TRP A 51 -11.44 13.73 -11.81
C TRP A 51 -12.58 13.60 -12.83
N ASN A 52 -12.99 14.70 -13.43
CA ASN A 52 -14.12 14.77 -14.38
C ASN A 52 -13.70 14.59 -15.84
N ALA A 53 -12.43 14.37 -16.14
CA ALA A 53 -11.95 14.13 -17.50
C ALA A 53 -12.72 12.97 -18.16
N PRO A 54 -12.86 12.94 -19.50
CA PRO A 54 -13.58 11.85 -20.21
C PRO A 54 -13.02 10.46 -19.92
N GLN A 55 -11.74 10.37 -19.50
CA GLN A 55 -11.06 9.14 -19.08
C GLN A 55 -10.84 9.10 -17.56
N GLY A 56 -11.40 10.05 -16.84
CA GLY A 56 -11.30 10.14 -15.38
C GLY A 56 -12.24 9.18 -14.65
N PRO A 57 -12.04 9.00 -13.34
CA PRO A 57 -12.84 8.08 -12.55
C PRO A 57 -14.34 8.42 -12.54
N ALA A 58 -14.71 9.71 -12.55
CA ALA A 58 -16.10 10.13 -12.57
C ALA A 58 -16.85 9.65 -13.83
N ALA A 59 -16.18 9.64 -14.99
CA ALA A 59 -16.75 9.14 -16.25
C ALA A 59 -17.09 7.63 -16.19
N SER A 60 -16.40 6.88 -15.31
CA SER A 60 -16.66 5.46 -15.03
C SER A 60 -17.66 5.25 -13.88
N GLY A 61 -18.32 6.31 -13.41
CA GLY A 61 -19.29 6.25 -12.32
C GLY A 61 -18.69 6.14 -10.91
N TRP A 62 -17.38 6.36 -10.77
CA TRP A 62 -16.73 6.35 -9.45
C TRP A 62 -17.11 7.60 -8.67
N LYS A 63 -17.28 7.43 -7.37
CA LYS A 63 -17.50 8.54 -6.43
C LYS A 63 -16.23 8.80 -5.64
N SER A 64 -15.92 10.09 -5.46
CA SER A 64 -14.88 10.48 -4.51
C SER A 64 -15.35 10.19 -3.10
N GLY A 65 -14.68 9.25 -2.42
CA GLY A 65 -14.94 8.91 -1.04
C GLY A 65 -13.89 9.54 -0.12
N LEU A 66 -14.22 9.64 1.17
CA LEU A 66 -13.29 10.14 2.18
C LEU A 66 -12.27 9.06 2.55
N LEU A 67 -10.99 9.44 2.58
CA LEU A 67 -9.85 8.61 2.93
C LEU A 67 -9.11 9.23 4.11
N GLY A 68 -8.36 8.40 4.84
CA GLY A 68 -7.35 8.89 5.76
C GLY A 68 -6.11 9.41 5.02
N TRP A 69 -5.38 10.36 5.61
CA TRP A 69 -4.04 10.73 5.21
C TRP A 69 -3.12 10.83 6.41
N LEU A 70 -1.92 10.28 6.28
CA LEU A 70 -0.98 10.16 7.38
C LEU A 70 -0.44 11.54 7.80
N LEU A 71 -0.54 11.83 9.08
CA LEU A 71 -0.02 13.04 9.71
C LEU A 71 1.26 12.76 10.50
N ASP A 72 1.26 11.67 11.28
CA ASP A 72 2.32 11.38 12.24
C ASP A 72 2.35 9.88 12.59
N THR A 73 3.55 9.33 12.80
CA THR A 73 3.79 7.95 13.27
C THR A 73 4.57 7.92 14.59
N THR A 74 4.73 9.05 15.27
CA THR A 74 5.51 9.16 16.50
C THR A 74 4.72 8.72 17.74
N ASN A 75 5.41 8.55 18.86
CA ASN A 75 4.82 8.21 20.17
C ASN A 75 4.00 6.91 20.17
N GLY A 76 4.28 5.97 19.28
CA GLY A 76 3.55 4.71 19.21
C GLY A 76 2.07 4.87 18.84
N GLN A 77 1.72 5.94 18.11
CA GLN A 77 0.39 6.20 17.57
C GLN A 77 0.48 6.53 16.09
N LEU A 78 -0.60 6.22 15.39
CA LEU A 78 -0.80 6.63 14.01
C LEU A 78 -1.83 7.75 13.97
N SER A 79 -1.42 8.92 13.56
CA SER A 79 -2.33 10.06 13.43
C SER A 79 -2.69 10.29 11.97
N TYR A 80 -3.98 10.32 11.69
CA TYR A 80 -4.53 10.55 10.36
C TYR A 80 -5.49 11.74 10.36
N GLY A 81 -5.41 12.53 9.30
CA GLY A 81 -6.43 13.49 8.90
C GLY A 81 -7.29 12.93 7.77
N GLN A 82 -8.05 13.82 7.12
CA GLN A 82 -9.01 13.50 6.08
C GLN A 82 -8.55 14.01 4.70
N THR A 83 -8.73 13.20 3.66
CA THR A 83 -8.61 13.60 2.26
C THR A 83 -9.73 12.98 1.43
N GLU A 84 -9.80 13.33 0.15
CA GLU A 84 -10.71 12.69 -0.80
C GLU A 84 -9.94 11.81 -1.79
N TYR A 85 -10.62 10.76 -2.30
CA TYR A 85 -10.04 9.89 -3.30
C TYR A 85 -9.65 10.65 -4.58
N ALA A 86 -10.36 11.71 -4.94
CA ALA A 86 -10.03 12.58 -6.07
C ALA A 86 -8.64 13.24 -5.88
N ASN A 87 -8.34 13.71 -4.68
CA ASN A 87 -7.04 14.30 -4.36
C ASN A 87 -5.90 13.28 -4.50
N TYR A 88 -6.10 12.08 -3.93
CA TYR A 88 -5.16 10.98 -4.07
C TYR A 88 -4.94 10.60 -5.54
N PHE A 89 -6.03 10.45 -6.31
CA PHE A 89 -5.96 10.05 -7.70
C PHE A 89 -5.20 11.07 -8.56
N ALA A 90 -5.42 12.37 -8.34
CA ALA A 90 -4.70 13.43 -9.04
C ALA A 90 -3.21 13.42 -8.69
N SER A 91 -2.85 13.28 -7.40
CA SER A 91 -1.46 13.21 -6.94
C SER A 91 -0.72 11.96 -7.43
N ALA A 92 -1.40 10.84 -7.53
CA ALA A 92 -0.82 9.60 -8.03
C ALA A 92 -0.56 9.64 -9.55
N LYS A 93 -1.32 10.45 -10.30
CA LYS A 93 -1.10 10.64 -11.74
C LYS A 93 0.06 11.58 -12.07
N ASP A 94 0.20 12.65 -11.31
CA ASP A 94 1.28 13.62 -11.48
C ASP A 94 1.82 14.07 -10.13
N LYS A 95 2.95 13.51 -9.73
CA LYS A 95 3.63 13.84 -8.47
C LYS A 95 4.11 15.29 -8.39
N ASN A 96 4.27 15.96 -9.53
CA ASN A 96 4.67 17.37 -9.60
C ASN A 96 3.49 18.34 -9.53
N PHE A 97 2.28 17.80 -9.54
CA PHE A 97 1.04 18.56 -9.56
C PHE A 97 0.81 19.38 -8.28
N PHE A 98 1.20 18.84 -7.13
CA PHE A 98 0.99 19.49 -5.86
C PHE A 98 2.22 20.24 -5.34
N SER A 99 1.98 21.29 -4.55
CA SER A 99 3.01 21.96 -3.79
C SER A 99 3.77 20.98 -2.89
N PRO A 100 5.03 21.27 -2.50
CA PRO A 100 5.80 20.38 -1.63
C PRO A 100 5.12 20.03 -0.30
N LYS A 101 4.20 20.87 0.18
CA LYS A 101 3.40 20.61 1.40
C LYS A 101 2.44 19.44 1.24
N VAL A 102 1.97 19.20 0.03
CA VAL A 102 0.98 18.17 -0.29
C VAL A 102 1.65 16.91 -0.88
N ARG A 103 2.81 17.06 -1.55
CA ARG A 103 3.56 15.95 -2.15
C ARG A 103 4.01 14.88 -1.15
N ASN A 104 4.16 15.24 0.11
CA ASN A 104 4.61 14.34 1.17
C ASN A 104 3.45 13.77 1.98
N THR A 105 2.23 13.83 1.47
CA THR A 105 1.07 13.29 2.18
C THR A 105 0.79 11.87 1.72
N PHE A 106 0.97 10.93 2.62
CA PHE A 106 0.67 9.52 2.36
C PHE A 106 -0.81 9.24 2.65
N THR A 107 -1.54 8.84 1.63
CA THR A 107 -2.94 8.43 1.80
C THR A 107 -3.02 7.07 2.48
N ALA A 108 -3.93 6.93 3.41
CA ALA A 108 -4.13 5.69 4.16
C ALA A 108 -4.55 4.53 3.25
N GLY A 109 -3.89 3.41 3.42
CA GLY A 109 -4.18 2.16 2.74
C GLY A 109 -4.05 0.96 3.67
N VAL A 110 -4.47 -0.18 3.18
CA VAL A 110 -4.34 -1.48 3.83
C VAL A 110 -3.81 -2.51 2.85
N GLY A 111 -2.95 -3.41 3.33
CA GLY A 111 -2.40 -4.50 2.54
C GLY A 111 -2.20 -5.77 3.35
N CYS A 112 -2.39 -6.93 2.73
CA CYS A 112 -2.20 -8.22 3.36
C CYS A 112 -1.37 -9.16 2.49
N ALA A 113 -0.43 -9.87 3.14
CA ALA A 113 0.24 -11.03 2.60
C ALA A 113 -0.50 -12.29 3.05
N VAL A 114 -1.13 -13.00 2.12
CA VAL A 114 -1.84 -14.25 2.42
C VAL A 114 -0.94 -15.44 2.12
N LEU A 115 -0.76 -16.30 3.12
CA LEU A 115 0.02 -17.53 3.06
C LEU A 115 -0.94 -18.74 3.09
N SER A 116 -0.82 -19.60 2.10
CA SER A 116 -1.59 -20.87 2.01
C SER A 116 -1.06 -21.92 2.99
N ALA A 117 -1.86 -22.95 3.28
CA ALA A 117 -1.49 -24.07 4.15
C ALA A 117 -0.28 -24.87 3.62
N ASP A 118 -0.07 -24.88 2.33
CA ASP A 118 1.04 -25.57 1.64
C ASP A 118 2.25 -24.64 1.40
N GLY A 119 2.29 -23.46 2.05
CA GLY A 119 3.48 -22.62 2.15
C GLY A 119 3.73 -21.65 1.00
N TYR A 120 2.69 -21.20 0.28
CA TYR A 120 2.81 -20.23 -0.79
C TYR A 120 2.17 -18.90 -0.43
N PHE A 121 2.89 -17.81 -0.64
CA PHE A 121 2.31 -16.47 -0.69
C PHE A 121 1.62 -16.21 -2.03
N LEU A 122 0.48 -15.54 -1.98
CA LEU A 122 -0.25 -15.11 -3.17
C LEU A 122 0.21 -13.71 -3.56
N VAL A 123 0.93 -13.57 -4.65
CA VAL A 123 1.20 -12.29 -5.28
C VAL A 123 0.16 -12.10 -6.38
N GLN A 124 -0.65 -11.05 -6.30
CA GLN A 124 -1.65 -10.79 -7.32
C GLN A 124 -1.11 -9.89 -8.43
N GLN A 125 -1.53 -10.14 -9.66
CA GLN A 125 -1.40 -9.20 -10.74
C GLN A 125 -2.72 -8.43 -10.91
N ARG A 126 -2.65 -7.10 -10.84
CA ARG A 126 -3.84 -6.24 -10.94
C ARG A 126 -4.47 -6.31 -12.32
N THR A 127 -5.79 -6.22 -12.37
CA THR A 127 -6.51 -6.08 -13.64
C THR A 127 -6.16 -4.77 -14.35
N GLU A 128 -6.23 -4.75 -15.68
CA GLU A 128 -5.78 -3.63 -16.51
C GLU A 128 -6.51 -2.30 -16.24
N GLY A 129 -7.72 -2.28 -15.84
CA GLY A 129 -8.50 -1.06 -15.59
C GLY A 129 -8.26 -0.35 -14.26
N LEU A 130 -7.37 -0.89 -13.41
CA LEU A 130 -7.07 -0.33 -12.10
C LEU A 130 -5.85 0.60 -12.15
N LEU A 131 -5.73 1.48 -11.15
CA LEU A 131 -4.49 2.23 -10.92
C LEU A 131 -3.33 1.23 -10.77
N ALA A 132 -2.20 1.47 -11.44
CA ALA A 132 -1.10 0.50 -11.57
C ALA A 132 -1.53 -0.86 -12.15
N GLY A 133 -2.49 -0.89 -13.05
CA GLY A 133 -2.93 -2.12 -13.73
C GLY A 133 -1.77 -2.89 -14.37
N ARG A 134 -1.89 -4.20 -14.42
CA ARG A 134 -0.90 -5.19 -14.83
C ARG A 134 0.31 -5.36 -13.91
N ARG A 135 0.56 -4.48 -12.94
CA ARG A 135 1.67 -4.65 -11.99
C ARG A 135 1.34 -5.70 -10.92
N LEU A 136 2.39 -6.23 -10.33
CA LEU A 136 2.28 -7.15 -9.19
C LEU A 136 1.95 -6.37 -7.92
N ASP A 137 1.06 -6.93 -7.10
CA ASP A 137 0.56 -6.35 -5.85
C ASP A 137 0.52 -7.40 -4.73
N SER A 138 0.30 -6.95 -3.50
CA SER A 138 0.06 -7.83 -2.35
C SER A 138 -1.18 -8.71 -2.55
N SER A 139 -1.35 -9.70 -1.69
CA SER A 139 -2.45 -10.68 -1.85
C SER A 139 -3.84 -10.04 -1.79
N ALA A 140 -4.00 -8.99 -0.99
CA ALA A 140 -5.18 -8.13 -0.96
C ALA A 140 -4.76 -6.73 -0.54
N ALA A 141 -5.31 -5.70 -1.20
CA ALA A 141 -4.95 -4.31 -0.91
C ALA A 141 -6.09 -3.32 -1.19
N GLY A 142 -5.99 -2.14 -0.62
CA GLY A 142 -6.88 -1.05 -0.93
C GLY A 142 -6.72 0.18 -0.05
N MET A 143 -7.56 1.17 -0.30
CA MET A 143 -7.53 2.44 0.44
C MET A 143 -8.18 2.31 1.81
N GLY A 144 -7.67 3.07 2.78
CA GLY A 144 -8.27 3.26 4.10
C GLY A 144 -9.43 4.25 4.03
N VAL A 145 -10.64 3.73 3.93
CA VAL A 145 -11.86 4.55 3.76
C VAL A 145 -12.36 5.04 5.11
N VAL A 146 -12.68 6.33 5.19
CA VAL A 146 -13.34 6.91 6.36
C VAL A 146 -14.85 6.64 6.28
N ARG A 147 -15.37 5.91 7.26
CA ARG A 147 -16.80 5.58 7.39
C ARG A 147 -17.34 6.11 8.71
N GLU A 148 -18.43 6.84 8.66
CA GLU A 148 -19.08 7.39 9.85
C GLU A 148 -18.10 8.16 10.78
N GLY A 149 -17.15 8.89 10.17
CA GLY A 149 -16.14 9.65 10.88
C GLY A 149 -15.04 8.82 11.56
N LYS A 150 -14.84 7.58 11.14
CA LYS A 150 -13.80 6.67 11.66
C LYS A 150 -12.96 6.10 10.53
N LEU A 151 -11.69 5.86 10.85
CA LEU A 151 -10.76 5.10 10.03
C LEU A 151 -10.47 3.78 10.75
N ASP A 152 -10.98 2.67 10.21
CA ASP A 152 -10.85 1.33 10.79
C ASP A 152 -10.11 0.40 9.80
N PHE A 153 -8.82 0.28 9.98
CA PHE A 153 -7.97 -0.53 9.12
C PHE A 153 -8.28 -2.04 9.20
N TYR A 154 -8.67 -2.52 10.38
CA TYR A 154 -9.02 -3.93 10.55
C TYR A 154 -10.29 -4.29 9.79
N PHE A 155 -11.29 -3.42 9.84
CA PHE A 155 -12.50 -3.56 9.04
C PHE A 155 -12.16 -3.54 7.54
N GLU A 156 -11.37 -2.54 7.10
CA GLU A 156 -11.03 -2.40 5.68
C GLU A 156 -10.27 -3.61 5.13
N ILE A 157 -9.29 -4.16 5.86
CA ILE A 157 -8.56 -5.33 5.35
C ILE A 157 -9.42 -6.58 5.25
N LYS A 158 -10.35 -6.81 6.19
CA LYS A 158 -11.32 -7.93 6.11
C LYS A 158 -12.22 -7.79 4.87
N GLU A 159 -12.71 -6.59 4.61
CA GLU A 159 -13.52 -6.31 3.41
C GLU A 159 -12.72 -6.56 2.11
N LYS A 160 -11.41 -6.25 2.10
CA LYS A 160 -10.55 -6.54 0.93
C LYS A 160 -10.36 -8.05 0.75
N LEU A 161 -10.00 -8.77 1.80
CA LEU A 161 -9.85 -10.23 1.77
C LEU A 161 -11.13 -10.93 1.29
N LYS A 162 -12.28 -10.49 1.80
CA LYS A 162 -13.59 -10.99 1.35
C LYS A 162 -13.86 -10.66 -0.11
N ARG A 163 -13.62 -9.43 -0.54
CA ARG A 163 -13.93 -8.95 -1.89
C ARG A 163 -13.01 -9.55 -2.95
N GLU A 164 -11.72 -9.64 -2.65
CA GLU A 164 -10.68 -9.99 -3.64
C GLU A 164 -10.39 -11.50 -3.65
N LEU A 165 -10.41 -12.14 -2.48
CA LEU A 165 -10.10 -13.55 -2.34
C LEU A 165 -11.29 -14.42 -1.87
N ASN A 166 -12.49 -13.84 -1.75
CA ASN A 166 -13.69 -14.53 -1.22
C ASN A 166 -13.42 -15.26 0.12
N LEU A 167 -12.52 -14.74 0.95
CA LEU A 167 -12.26 -15.30 2.27
C LEU A 167 -13.33 -14.83 3.25
N SER A 168 -13.92 -15.77 3.97
CA SER A 168 -14.89 -15.48 5.02
C SER A 168 -14.21 -14.97 6.29
N GLU A 169 -14.97 -14.33 7.18
CA GLU A 169 -14.45 -13.88 8.46
C GLU A 169 -13.91 -15.03 9.31
N GLU A 170 -14.54 -16.21 9.28
CA GLU A 170 -14.09 -17.38 10.01
C GLU A 170 -12.75 -17.93 9.51
N GLU A 171 -12.48 -17.83 8.19
CA GLU A 171 -11.21 -18.26 7.59
C GLU A 171 -10.04 -17.36 7.98
N VAL A 172 -10.28 -16.10 8.36
CA VAL A 172 -9.22 -15.12 8.66
C VAL A 172 -9.15 -14.69 10.13
N LYS A 173 -10.17 -14.97 10.93
CA LYS A 173 -10.40 -14.43 12.28
C LYS A 173 -9.22 -14.61 13.25
N ASN A 174 -8.55 -15.77 13.20
CA ASN A 174 -7.49 -16.10 14.17
C ASN A 174 -6.09 -16.03 13.55
N THR A 175 -5.97 -15.68 12.28
CA THR A 175 -4.73 -15.75 11.52
C THR A 175 -4.36 -14.42 10.87
N LEU A 176 -5.23 -13.42 10.96
CA LEU A 176 -4.99 -12.07 10.47
C LEU A 176 -4.19 -11.28 11.52
N VAL A 177 -2.89 -11.20 11.33
CA VAL A 177 -1.94 -10.59 12.27
C VAL A 177 -1.40 -9.30 11.64
N PRO A 178 -1.52 -8.13 12.32
CA PRO A 178 -0.88 -6.91 11.85
C PRO A 178 0.64 -7.03 11.92
N THR A 179 1.33 -6.54 10.89
CA THR A 179 2.78 -6.65 10.73
C THR A 179 3.49 -5.29 10.70
N GLY A 180 2.75 -4.20 10.63
CA GLY A 180 3.31 -2.85 10.73
C GLY A 180 2.67 -1.85 9.80
N ILE A 181 3.43 -0.80 9.53
CA ILE A 181 3.07 0.27 8.59
C ILE A 181 4.26 0.61 7.72
N HIS A 182 4.00 0.97 6.48
CA HIS A 182 5.00 1.55 5.59
C HIS A 182 4.41 2.68 4.76
N GLY A 183 5.28 3.52 4.18
CA GLY A 183 4.92 4.53 3.20
C GLY A 183 5.66 4.27 1.89
N ALA A 184 4.94 4.27 0.78
CA ALA A 184 5.50 4.11 -0.55
C ALA A 184 5.39 5.43 -1.33
N ALA A 185 6.53 6.02 -1.66
CA ALA A 185 6.58 7.33 -2.32
C ALA A 185 6.15 7.26 -3.79
N ASP A 186 6.18 6.09 -4.42
CA ASP A 186 5.74 5.90 -5.80
C ASP A 186 4.24 6.16 -5.98
N TYR A 187 3.43 5.90 -4.97
CA TYR A 187 1.97 6.12 -4.97
C TYR A 187 1.48 7.09 -3.91
N LEU A 188 2.37 7.72 -3.14
CA LEU A 188 2.01 8.58 -2.01
C LEU A 188 0.99 7.92 -1.09
N SER A 189 1.23 6.64 -0.77
CA SER A 189 0.37 5.85 0.11
C SER A 189 1.12 5.40 1.36
N SER A 190 0.41 5.35 2.48
CA SER A 190 0.84 4.64 3.69
C SER A 190 -0.06 3.45 3.90
N GLN A 191 0.51 2.27 4.07
CA GLN A 191 -0.29 1.08 4.28
C GLN A 191 -0.07 0.48 5.67
N ALA A 192 -1.17 0.29 6.38
CA ALA A 192 -1.22 -0.66 7.46
C ALA A 192 -1.19 -2.08 6.88
N THR A 193 -0.34 -2.93 7.40
CA THR A 193 -0.02 -4.24 6.81
C THR A 193 -0.38 -5.40 7.71
N TRP A 194 -0.80 -6.49 7.09
CA TRP A 194 -1.12 -7.75 7.76
C TRP A 194 -0.49 -8.93 7.06
N LYS A 195 -0.31 -9.99 7.84
CA LYS A 195 -0.10 -11.35 7.37
C LYS A 195 -1.32 -12.19 7.75
N CYS A 196 -1.75 -13.05 6.85
CA CYS A 196 -2.85 -13.97 7.07
C CYS A 196 -2.45 -15.37 6.63
N GLU A 197 -2.38 -16.32 7.57
CA GLU A 197 -2.12 -17.73 7.28
C GLU A 197 -3.45 -18.47 7.26
N VAL A 198 -3.86 -18.99 6.12
CA VAL A 198 -5.14 -19.66 5.96
C VAL A 198 -4.97 -21.18 5.87
N ALA A 199 -5.99 -21.92 6.34
CA ALA A 199 -6.01 -23.38 6.28
C ALA A 199 -6.37 -23.95 4.88
N LEU A 200 -6.35 -23.10 3.85
CA LEU A 200 -6.63 -23.44 2.46
C LEU A 200 -5.33 -23.69 1.70
N SER A 201 -5.33 -24.69 0.82
CA SER A 201 -4.25 -24.91 -0.13
C SER A 201 -4.15 -23.78 -1.15
N LEU A 202 -3.03 -23.67 -1.85
CA LEU A 202 -2.86 -22.74 -2.95
C LEU A 202 -3.96 -22.89 -4.01
N GLU A 203 -4.30 -24.12 -4.39
CA GLU A 203 -5.33 -24.41 -5.39
C GLU A 203 -6.70 -23.87 -4.96
N GLU A 204 -7.09 -24.12 -3.70
CA GLU A 204 -8.34 -23.61 -3.13
C GLU A 204 -8.37 -22.08 -3.08
N LEU A 205 -7.25 -21.45 -2.70
CA LEU A 205 -7.14 -19.98 -2.69
C LEU A 205 -7.23 -19.39 -4.11
N MET A 206 -6.56 -19.99 -5.08
CA MET A 206 -6.64 -19.56 -6.47
C MET A 206 -8.06 -19.68 -7.03
N ALA A 207 -8.78 -20.73 -6.67
CA ALA A 207 -10.18 -20.92 -7.05
C ALA A 207 -11.13 -19.87 -6.43
N LYS A 208 -10.76 -19.30 -5.27
CA LYS A 208 -11.50 -18.23 -4.59
C LYS A 208 -11.20 -16.82 -5.15
N ALA A 209 -10.07 -16.63 -5.83
CA ALA A 209 -9.66 -15.33 -6.34
C ALA A 209 -10.73 -14.71 -7.27
N ASN A 210 -11.12 -13.48 -6.97
CA ASN A 210 -12.17 -12.80 -7.74
C ASN A 210 -11.58 -12.16 -9.00
N PRO A 211 -11.94 -12.64 -10.21
CA PRO A 211 -11.32 -12.20 -11.48
C PRO A 211 -11.64 -10.74 -11.82
N LYS A 212 -12.61 -10.11 -11.14
CA LYS A 212 -12.89 -8.68 -11.31
C LYS A 212 -11.75 -7.80 -10.78
N PHE A 213 -11.04 -8.26 -9.75
CA PHE A 213 -9.98 -7.48 -9.08
C PHE A 213 -8.60 -8.06 -9.33
N ILE A 214 -8.50 -9.37 -9.47
CA ILE A 214 -7.26 -10.11 -9.62
C ILE A 214 -7.20 -10.67 -11.04
N GLY A 215 -6.32 -10.13 -11.87
CA GLY A 215 -6.13 -10.62 -13.24
C GLY A 215 -5.42 -11.97 -13.27
N ARG A 216 -4.41 -12.13 -12.42
CA ARG A 216 -3.65 -13.38 -12.28
C ARG A 216 -3.06 -13.49 -10.87
N VAL A 217 -2.93 -14.70 -10.37
CA VAL A 217 -2.19 -15.03 -9.14
C VAL A 217 -0.84 -15.62 -9.51
N HIS A 218 0.22 -15.12 -8.88
CA HIS A 218 1.58 -15.64 -8.95
C HIS A 218 1.90 -16.27 -7.58
N PRO A 219 1.93 -17.60 -7.46
CA PRO A 219 2.33 -18.24 -6.22
C PRO A 219 3.84 -18.11 -6.01
N VAL A 220 4.23 -17.73 -4.80
CA VAL A 220 5.63 -17.61 -4.40
C VAL A 220 5.86 -18.42 -3.14
N GLY A 221 6.74 -19.41 -3.18
CA GLY A 221 7.11 -20.20 -2.02
C GLY A 221 7.58 -19.30 -0.87
N LYS A 222 7.26 -19.66 0.36
CA LYS A 222 7.63 -18.86 1.54
C LYS A 222 9.15 -18.58 1.58
N ASP A 223 9.96 -19.60 1.28
CA ASP A 223 11.42 -19.48 1.33
C ASP A 223 11.99 -18.74 0.09
N ASP A 224 11.23 -18.66 -1.01
CA ASP A 224 11.61 -17.95 -2.23
C ASP A 224 11.21 -16.47 -2.20
N LEU A 225 10.40 -16.05 -1.23
CA LEU A 225 9.84 -14.69 -1.20
C LEU A 225 10.92 -13.59 -1.14
N PRO A 226 12.02 -13.70 -0.33
CA PRO A 226 13.07 -12.70 -0.34
C PRO A 226 13.68 -12.47 -1.72
N ASP A 227 14.07 -13.55 -2.40
CA ASP A 227 14.66 -13.48 -3.75
C ASP A 227 13.65 -13.01 -4.80
N PHE A 228 12.37 -13.33 -4.63
CA PHE A 228 11.31 -12.82 -5.47
C PHE A 228 11.19 -11.30 -5.32
N LEU A 229 11.20 -10.76 -4.11
CA LEU A 229 11.14 -9.32 -3.86
C LEU A 229 12.33 -8.60 -4.48
N ILE A 230 13.55 -9.09 -4.25
CA ILE A 230 14.78 -8.53 -4.83
C ILE A 230 14.68 -8.46 -6.36
N ARG A 231 14.21 -9.54 -6.98
CA ARG A 231 14.15 -9.64 -8.46
C ARG A 231 13.09 -8.74 -9.09
N HIS A 232 11.97 -8.51 -8.40
CA HIS A 232 10.80 -7.84 -8.97
C HIS A 232 10.62 -6.39 -8.53
N TYR A 233 11.34 -5.93 -7.49
CA TYR A 233 11.29 -4.52 -7.08
C TYR A 233 12.16 -3.61 -7.94
N VAL A 234 13.32 -4.06 -8.36
CA VAL A 234 14.39 -3.25 -8.99
C VAL A 234 14.17 -2.95 -10.48
N LEU A 235 13.07 -3.40 -11.08
CA LEU A 235 12.83 -3.19 -12.52
C LEU A 235 11.87 -2.03 -12.79
N PRO A 236 12.34 -0.76 -12.86
CA PRO A 236 11.46 0.33 -13.28
C PRO A 236 11.23 0.26 -14.79
N GLY A 237 9.98 0.23 -15.18
CA GLY A 237 9.52 0.84 -16.42
C GLY A 237 9.39 -0.03 -17.67
N ASN A 238 10.13 -1.08 -17.87
CA ASN A 238 10.09 -1.78 -19.15
C ASN A 238 9.15 -3.01 -19.20
N GLU A 239 8.80 -3.58 -18.06
CA GLU A 239 7.89 -4.73 -17.97
C GLU A 239 6.97 -4.58 -16.73
N PRO A 240 5.89 -3.79 -16.81
CA PRO A 240 5.00 -3.56 -15.66
C PRO A 240 4.45 -4.87 -15.10
N GLU A 241 4.27 -5.88 -15.92
CA GLU A 241 3.75 -7.20 -15.57
C GLU A 241 4.69 -8.00 -14.65
N LYS A 242 5.96 -7.61 -14.57
CA LYS A 242 7.00 -8.23 -13.72
C LYS A 242 7.41 -7.34 -12.55
N SER A 243 6.83 -6.14 -12.42
CA SER A 243 7.22 -5.13 -11.46
C SER A 243 6.27 -5.11 -10.28
N LEU A 244 6.79 -5.29 -9.05
CA LEU A 244 6.02 -5.03 -7.84
C LEU A 244 5.80 -3.53 -7.66
N ILE A 245 4.62 -3.16 -7.17
CA ILE A 245 4.39 -1.80 -6.66
C ILE A 245 5.04 -1.66 -5.28
N GLY A 246 5.49 -0.44 -4.92
CA GLY A 246 6.15 -0.19 -3.65
C GLY A 246 5.32 -0.60 -2.44
N ASP A 247 4.01 -0.37 -2.48
CA ASP A 247 3.08 -0.82 -1.45
C ASP A 247 3.15 -2.35 -1.22
N ALA A 248 3.17 -3.14 -2.29
CA ALA A 248 3.25 -4.61 -2.18
C ALA A 248 4.59 -5.05 -1.60
N VAL A 249 5.68 -4.38 -1.97
CA VAL A 249 7.01 -4.67 -1.40
C VAL A 249 6.99 -4.47 0.11
N GLY A 250 6.45 -3.35 0.60
CA GLY A 250 6.33 -3.08 2.02
C GLY A 250 5.49 -4.13 2.76
N VAL A 251 4.36 -4.56 2.17
CA VAL A 251 3.50 -5.62 2.73
C VAL A 251 4.27 -6.94 2.88
N PHE A 252 4.98 -7.37 1.84
CA PHE A 252 5.70 -8.64 1.86
C PHE A 252 6.96 -8.58 2.73
N LEU A 253 7.72 -7.47 2.72
CA LEU A 253 8.85 -7.29 3.65
C LEU A 253 8.41 -7.40 5.10
N ARG A 254 7.26 -6.82 5.45
CA ARG A 254 6.70 -6.92 6.81
C ARG A 254 6.16 -8.32 7.15
N ALA A 255 5.87 -9.16 6.16
CA ALA A 255 5.43 -10.54 6.36
C ALA A 255 6.58 -11.54 6.54
N LEU A 256 7.82 -11.16 6.18
CA LEU A 256 9.04 -11.94 6.41
C LEU A 256 9.44 -11.95 7.90
N ASP A 257 10.15 -12.99 8.33
CA ASP A 257 10.90 -12.94 9.58
C ASP A 257 12.05 -11.92 9.49
N VAL A 258 12.66 -11.59 10.64
CA VAL A 258 13.64 -10.52 10.75
C VAL A 258 14.85 -10.78 9.84
N ASP A 259 15.44 -11.97 9.90
CA ASP A 259 16.67 -12.29 9.16
C ASP A 259 16.43 -12.24 7.63
N ALA A 260 15.32 -12.82 7.16
CA ALA A 260 14.96 -12.80 5.76
C ALA A 260 14.62 -11.38 5.24
N ARG A 261 14.00 -10.56 6.09
CA ARG A 261 13.72 -9.15 5.80
C ARG A 261 14.98 -8.32 5.69
N GLU A 262 15.90 -8.44 6.64
CA GLU A 262 17.19 -7.73 6.63
C GLU A 262 18.02 -8.12 5.42
N TYR A 263 18.08 -9.41 5.09
CA TYR A 263 18.73 -9.91 3.87
C TYR A 263 18.12 -9.25 2.61
N ALA A 264 16.80 -9.27 2.48
CA ALA A 264 16.12 -8.72 1.30
C ALA A 264 16.36 -7.20 1.18
N ILE A 265 16.21 -6.43 2.27
CA ILE A 265 16.44 -4.97 2.29
C ILE A 265 17.89 -4.64 1.95
N GLY A 266 18.85 -5.31 2.58
CA GLY A 266 20.27 -5.08 2.34
C GLY A 266 20.64 -5.34 0.88
N LYS A 267 20.11 -6.41 0.29
CA LYS A 267 20.34 -6.74 -1.12
C LYS A 267 19.68 -5.75 -2.06
N MET A 268 18.42 -5.38 -1.82
CA MET A 268 17.69 -4.42 -2.63
C MET A 268 18.36 -3.04 -2.59
N ASN A 269 18.80 -2.57 -1.42
CA ASN A 269 19.51 -1.30 -1.28
C ASN A 269 20.88 -1.34 -1.97
N SER A 270 21.60 -2.47 -1.94
CA SER A 270 22.85 -2.64 -2.69
C SER A 270 22.66 -2.56 -4.22
N ASP A 271 21.47 -2.94 -4.69
CA ASP A 271 21.08 -2.90 -6.10
C ASP A 271 20.41 -1.57 -6.50
N GLY A 272 20.41 -0.57 -5.61
CA GLY A 272 19.99 0.81 -5.87
C GLY A 272 18.56 1.15 -5.41
N ALA A 273 17.90 0.29 -4.63
CA ALA A 273 16.68 0.66 -3.93
C ALA A 273 16.98 1.72 -2.85
N ASP A 274 15.93 2.36 -2.36
CA ASP A 274 15.98 3.33 -1.26
C ASP A 274 14.94 2.91 -0.20
N ILE A 275 15.30 1.86 0.57
CA ILE A 275 14.43 1.32 1.62
C ILE A 275 15.06 1.70 2.96
N CYS A 276 14.34 2.49 3.74
CA CYS A 276 14.83 3.01 5.01
C CYS A 276 13.81 2.88 6.13
N PHE A 277 14.32 2.81 7.37
CA PHE A 277 13.52 2.79 8.59
C PHE A 277 13.45 4.20 9.18
N GLY A 278 12.31 4.56 9.77
CA GLY A 278 12.19 5.86 10.40
C GLY A 278 10.78 6.16 10.90
N VAL A 279 10.56 7.41 11.23
CA VAL A 279 9.26 7.92 11.65
C VAL A 279 8.79 9.03 10.71
N PHE A 280 7.48 9.18 10.60
CA PHE A 280 6.87 10.27 9.85
C PHE A 280 6.31 11.30 10.84
N ARG A 281 6.72 12.56 10.71
CA ARG A 281 6.29 13.65 11.58
C ARG A 281 6.05 14.91 10.75
N GLU A 282 4.89 15.54 10.93
CA GLU A 282 4.56 16.82 10.31
C GLU A 282 4.84 16.88 8.78
N GLY A 283 4.54 15.80 8.07
CA GLY A 283 4.74 15.71 6.63
C GLY A 283 6.21 15.45 6.21
N LYS A 284 7.08 15.02 7.12
CA LYS A 284 8.48 14.68 6.85
C LYS A 284 8.81 13.30 7.38
N PHE A 285 9.63 12.58 6.64
CA PHE A 285 10.24 11.35 7.08
C PHE A 285 11.56 11.67 7.79
N GLU A 286 11.74 11.12 8.98
CA GLU A 286 12.97 11.21 9.77
C GLU A 286 13.55 9.79 9.85
N GLU A 287 14.67 9.56 9.17
CA GLU A 287 15.35 8.26 9.15
C GLU A 287 15.97 7.96 10.52
N HIS A 288 15.82 6.73 11.00
CA HIS A 288 16.60 6.22 12.12
C HIS A 288 17.98 5.80 11.61
N LEU A 289 19.01 6.49 12.09
CA LEU A 289 20.41 6.18 11.83
C LEU A 289 20.89 4.98 12.66
#